data_1fe019fde407ab1f8ae8471f6fa630f1
#
_entry.id   1fe019fde407ab1f8ae8471f6fa630f1
#
_cell.length_a   1.000
_cell.length_b   1.000
_cell.length_c   1.000
_cell.angle_alpha   90.00
_cell.angle_beta   90.00
_cell.angle_gamma   90.00
#
_symmetry.space_group_name_H-M   'P 1'
#
loop_
_entity.id
_entity.type
_entity.pdbx_description
1 polymer ?
#
loop_
_entity_poly.entity_id
_entity_poly.type
_entity_poly.pdbx_seq_one_letter_code
_entity_poly.pdbx_strand_id
1 'polypeptide(L)'
;IAWERPMKNLSLAEIPVSFGDSIPAAKDISSMLSEQNVPFAFTGYTAGGLYTGYAVRQDAVYLYLDKKNLDLFTEFFKTSSYEPDRSSIRAWIYAPDRDVYTDTRQKEGITVVSPAQSLLDLAGFGYSAMDLTKAMVEMYDAL
;
A
#
# COMPACT_ATOMS: atom_id res chain seq x y z
N ILE A 1 -0.58 14.14 -16.23
CA ILE A 1 -1.62 13.19 -16.61
C ILE A 1 -1.31 11.85 -15.94
N ALA A 2 -2.32 11.27 -15.28
CA ALA A 2 -2.11 10.10 -14.41
C ALA A 2 -1.51 8.89 -15.14
N TRP A 3 -1.88 8.63 -16.38
CA TRP A 3 -1.34 7.48 -17.11
C TRP A 3 0.13 7.64 -17.52
N GLU A 4 0.67 8.84 -17.39
CA GLU A 4 2.09 9.08 -17.62
C GLU A 4 2.94 8.75 -16.40
N ARG A 5 2.29 8.33 -15.31
CA ARG A 5 2.93 7.99 -14.05
C ARG A 5 2.61 6.53 -13.69
N PRO A 6 3.13 5.55 -14.44
CA PRO A 6 2.88 4.15 -14.09
C PRO A 6 3.51 3.81 -12.75
N MET A 7 2.73 3.21 -11.85
CA MET A 7 3.24 2.86 -10.52
C MET A 7 4.42 1.90 -10.56
N LYS A 8 4.47 1.04 -11.56
CA LYS A 8 5.61 0.11 -11.70
C LYS A 8 6.96 0.83 -11.78
N ASN A 9 6.99 2.07 -12.26
CA ASN A 9 8.24 2.84 -12.38
C ASN A 9 8.73 3.32 -11.02
N LEU A 10 7.89 3.30 -10.00
CA LEU A 10 8.24 3.69 -8.64
C LEU A 10 8.60 2.49 -7.77
N SER A 11 8.46 1.29 -8.28
CA SER A 11 8.65 0.07 -7.50
C SER A 11 10.08 -0.06 -6.99
N LEU A 12 10.21 -0.32 -5.68
CA LEU A 12 11.49 -0.60 -5.04
C LEU A 12 11.69 -2.10 -4.81
N ALA A 13 10.64 -2.80 -4.40
CA ALA A 13 10.78 -4.18 -4.00
C ALA A 13 9.42 -4.87 -3.91
N GLU A 14 9.46 -6.19 -3.97
CA GLU A 14 8.34 -7.06 -3.64
C GLU A 14 8.85 -8.04 -2.58
N ILE A 15 8.27 -7.96 -1.38
CA ILE A 15 8.79 -8.71 -0.22
C ILE A 15 7.67 -9.56 0.39
N PRO A 16 7.90 -10.87 0.59
CA PRO A 16 6.93 -11.68 1.34
C PRO A 16 6.91 -11.26 2.81
N VAL A 17 5.74 -11.03 3.38
CA VAL A 17 5.64 -10.44 4.72
C VAL A 17 4.85 -11.24 5.74
N SER A 18 3.88 -12.04 5.32
CA SER A 18 3.13 -12.87 6.27
C SER A 18 2.26 -13.89 5.55
N PHE A 19 1.67 -14.79 6.33
CA PHE A 19 0.61 -15.67 5.86
C PHE A 19 -0.76 -15.05 6.14
N GLY A 20 -1.77 -15.53 5.47
CA GLY A 20 -3.15 -15.15 5.72
C GLY A 20 -3.61 -13.96 4.91
N ASP A 21 -4.41 -13.10 5.53
CA ASP A 21 -5.09 -12.02 4.82
C ASP A 21 -4.28 -10.72 4.76
N SER A 22 -4.54 -9.94 3.74
CA SER A 22 -3.85 -8.66 3.51
C SER A 22 -4.10 -7.62 4.60
N ILE A 23 -5.31 -7.56 5.17
CA ILE A 23 -5.63 -6.55 6.19
C ILE A 23 -4.83 -6.77 7.47
N PRO A 24 -4.79 -7.99 8.07
CA PRO A 24 -3.90 -8.20 9.21
C PRO A 24 -2.44 -7.93 8.90
N ALA A 25 -1.95 -8.28 7.71
CA ALA A 25 -0.58 -7.98 7.29
C ALA A 25 -0.33 -6.47 7.26
N ALA A 26 -1.26 -5.71 6.68
CA ALA A 26 -1.13 -4.24 6.63
C ALA A 26 -1.15 -3.63 8.02
N LYS A 27 -1.96 -4.15 8.95
CA LYS A 27 -1.99 -3.68 10.33
C LYS A 27 -0.65 -3.91 11.04
N ASP A 28 -0.07 -5.09 10.86
CA ASP A 28 1.21 -5.43 11.47
C ASP A 28 2.34 -4.54 10.93
N ILE A 29 2.35 -4.30 9.62
CA ILE A 29 3.31 -3.41 8.99
C ILE A 29 3.14 -1.98 9.52
N SER A 30 1.90 -1.49 9.59
CA SER A 30 1.62 -0.15 10.11
C SER A 30 2.13 0.01 11.53
N SER A 31 1.86 -0.96 12.40
CA SER A 31 2.31 -0.92 13.78
C SER A 31 3.85 -0.90 13.87
N MET A 32 4.51 -1.77 13.13
CA MET A 32 5.96 -1.87 13.15
C MET A 32 6.62 -0.57 12.68
N LEU A 33 6.16 -0.03 11.56
CA LEU A 33 6.75 1.19 11.01
C LEU A 33 6.46 2.41 11.88
N SER A 34 5.27 2.48 12.47
CA SER A 34 4.91 3.56 13.41
C SER A 34 5.80 3.52 14.66
N GLU A 35 6.05 2.34 15.21
CA GLU A 35 6.91 2.18 16.37
C GLU A 35 8.35 2.61 16.08
N GLN A 36 8.81 2.45 14.87
CA GLN A 36 10.14 2.83 14.44
C GLN A 36 10.22 4.28 13.96
N ASN A 37 9.12 5.01 14.00
CA ASN A 37 9.01 6.40 13.50
C ASN A 37 9.44 6.52 12.03
N VAL A 38 9.11 5.53 11.23
CA VAL A 38 9.43 5.50 9.80
C VAL A 38 8.21 6.01 9.02
N PRO A 39 8.36 7.02 8.16
CA PRO A 39 7.26 7.48 7.32
C PRO A 39 6.83 6.39 6.32
N PHE A 40 5.54 6.18 6.21
CA PHE A 40 4.95 5.24 5.27
C PHE A 40 3.49 5.60 5.05
N ALA A 41 2.92 5.07 3.97
CA ALA A 41 1.47 5.13 3.76
C ALA A 41 1.08 4.05 2.75
N PHE A 42 0.01 3.31 3.04
CA PHE A 42 -0.52 2.33 2.10
C PHE A 42 -1.26 3.04 0.98
N THR A 43 -1.21 2.46 -0.20
CA THR A 43 -1.77 3.04 -1.42
C THR A 43 -2.37 1.96 -2.32
N GLY A 44 -2.73 2.31 -3.52
CA GLY A 44 -3.17 1.39 -4.56
C GLY A 44 -4.39 0.60 -4.15
N TYR A 45 -4.33 -0.70 -4.37
CA TYR A 45 -5.44 -1.59 -4.05
C TYR A 45 -5.74 -1.64 -2.56
N THR A 46 -4.73 -1.49 -1.71
CA THR A 46 -4.93 -1.50 -0.25
C THR A 46 -5.72 -0.27 0.19
N ALA A 47 -5.27 0.91 -0.16
CA ALA A 47 -5.96 2.15 0.21
C ALA A 47 -7.33 2.24 -0.44
N GLY A 48 -7.41 1.97 -1.73
CA GLY A 48 -8.68 2.04 -2.46
C GLY A 48 -9.72 1.08 -1.92
N GLY A 49 -9.30 -0.12 -1.56
CA GLY A 49 -10.20 -1.10 -0.95
C GLY A 49 -10.71 -0.64 0.41
N LEU A 50 -9.84 -0.06 1.23
CA LEU A 50 -10.23 0.45 2.55
C LEU A 50 -11.18 1.64 2.43
N TYR A 51 -10.95 2.54 1.46
CA TYR A 51 -11.82 3.68 1.27
C TYR A 51 -13.20 3.30 0.75
N THR A 52 -13.27 2.36 -0.18
CA THR A 52 -14.51 2.01 -0.87
C THR A 52 -15.29 0.88 -0.20
N GLY A 53 -14.63 0.09 0.63
CA GLY A 53 -15.21 -1.13 1.18
C GLY A 53 -15.28 -2.28 0.18
N TYR A 54 -14.72 -2.10 -1.01
CA TYR A 54 -14.64 -3.19 -1.98
C TYR A 54 -13.59 -4.21 -1.54
N ALA A 55 -13.64 -5.40 -2.10
CA ALA A 55 -12.70 -6.46 -1.77
C ALA A 55 -11.25 -6.00 -2.03
N VAL A 56 -10.43 -6.04 -0.98
CA VAL A 56 -9.00 -5.75 -1.09
C VAL A 56 -8.32 -7.00 -1.65
N ARG A 57 -7.25 -6.82 -2.42
CA ARG A 57 -6.47 -7.96 -2.88
C ARG A 57 -5.97 -8.75 -1.67
N GLN A 58 -6.25 -10.04 -1.67
CA GLN A 58 -5.94 -10.90 -0.52
C GLN A 58 -4.48 -11.33 -0.50
N ASP A 59 -3.79 -11.26 -1.62
CA ASP A 59 -2.44 -11.79 -1.80
C ASP A 59 -1.36 -10.71 -1.71
N ALA A 60 -1.74 -9.45 -1.53
CA ALA A 60 -0.76 -8.36 -1.58
C ALA A 60 -1.22 -7.14 -0.81
N VAL A 61 -0.23 -6.36 -0.37
CA VAL A 61 -0.43 -5.02 0.16
C VAL A 61 0.50 -4.06 -0.61
N TYR A 62 0.12 -2.80 -0.68
CA TYR A 62 0.81 -1.80 -1.51
C TYR A 62 1.09 -0.58 -0.65
N LEU A 63 2.36 -0.19 -0.53
CA LEU A 63 2.71 0.94 0.33
C LEU A 63 3.89 1.74 -0.21
N TYR A 64 3.93 3.01 0.17
CA TYR A 64 5.08 3.88 -0.02
C TYR A 64 6.05 3.75 1.13
N LEU A 65 7.33 3.74 0.82
CA LEU A 65 8.40 3.73 1.80
C LEU A 65 9.63 4.40 1.16
N ASP A 66 10.30 5.25 1.90
CA ASP A 66 11.54 5.85 1.39
C ASP A 66 12.60 4.76 1.21
N LYS A 67 13.36 4.86 0.15
CA LYS A 67 14.40 3.87 -0.17
C LYS A 67 15.37 3.65 0.98
N LYS A 68 15.69 4.71 1.71
CA LYS A 68 16.62 4.62 2.85
C LYS A 68 16.10 3.71 3.97
N ASN A 69 14.79 3.45 4.03
CA ASN A 69 14.17 2.61 5.06
C ASN A 69 13.90 1.18 4.57
N LEU A 70 14.24 0.88 3.33
CA LEU A 70 13.95 -0.43 2.75
C LEU A 70 14.69 -1.55 3.48
N ASP A 71 15.94 -1.31 3.88
CA ASP A 71 16.72 -2.33 4.58
C ASP A 71 16.13 -2.65 5.94
N LEU A 72 15.64 -1.65 6.67
CA LEU A 72 14.97 -1.86 7.94
C LEU A 72 13.74 -2.76 7.76
N PHE A 73 12.94 -2.47 6.75
CA PHE A 73 11.75 -3.24 6.44
C PHE A 73 12.12 -4.69 6.09
N THR A 74 13.08 -4.85 5.23
CA THR A 74 13.53 -6.18 4.78
C THR A 74 14.07 -7.00 5.95
N GLU A 75 14.89 -6.40 6.80
CA GLU A 75 15.45 -7.08 7.95
C GLU A 75 14.39 -7.52 8.96
N PHE A 76 13.37 -6.69 9.18
CA PHE A 76 12.28 -7.05 10.07
C PHE A 76 11.61 -8.36 9.62
N PHE A 77 11.29 -8.48 8.34
CA PHE A 77 10.59 -9.67 7.84
C PHE A 77 11.54 -10.84 7.57
N LYS A 78 12.82 -10.59 7.39
CA LYS A 78 13.82 -11.63 7.23
C LYS A 78 14.10 -12.38 8.54
N THR A 79 14.03 -11.67 9.67
CA THR A 79 14.29 -12.28 11.00
C THR A 79 13.09 -13.05 11.53
N SER A 80 11.91 -12.90 10.97
CA SER A 80 10.78 -13.74 11.35
C SER A 80 11.05 -15.17 10.84
N SER A 81 10.62 -16.17 11.60
CA SER A 81 10.85 -17.58 11.24
C SER A 81 9.93 -18.07 10.12
N TYR A 82 9.55 -17.18 9.26
CA TYR A 82 8.58 -17.33 8.23
C TYR A 82 9.27 -17.69 6.90
N GLU A 83 8.77 -18.73 6.23
CA GLU A 83 9.29 -19.13 4.94
C GLU A 83 8.34 -18.67 3.83
N PRO A 84 8.84 -17.95 2.82
CA PRO A 84 8.00 -17.50 1.71
C PRO A 84 7.48 -18.71 0.92
N ASP A 85 6.18 -18.74 0.67
CA ASP A 85 5.57 -19.72 -0.19
C ASP A 85 4.42 -19.07 -0.98
N ARG A 86 3.62 -19.88 -1.65
CA ARG A 86 2.54 -19.39 -2.50
C ARG A 86 1.39 -18.75 -1.72
N SER A 87 1.28 -19.05 -0.43
CA SER A 87 0.23 -18.47 0.42
C SER A 87 0.68 -17.20 1.11
N SER A 88 1.92 -16.78 0.92
CA SER A 88 2.46 -15.58 1.55
C SER A 88 1.83 -14.33 0.95
N ILE A 89 1.58 -13.36 1.85
CA ILE A 89 1.22 -12.01 1.40
C ILE A 89 2.47 -11.32 0.91
N ARG A 90 2.37 -10.64 -0.23
CA ARG A 90 3.45 -9.86 -0.80
C ARG A 90 3.26 -8.38 -0.49
N ALA A 91 4.32 -7.73 -0.01
CA ALA A 91 4.34 -6.28 0.13
C ALA A 91 5.01 -5.69 -1.10
N TRP A 92 4.25 -4.92 -1.87
CA TRP A 92 4.75 -4.16 -3.00
C TRP A 92 5.13 -2.77 -2.50
N ILE A 93 6.41 -2.43 -2.55
CA ILE A 93 6.95 -1.21 -1.96
C ILE A 93 7.35 -0.25 -3.06
N TYR A 94 6.90 1.00 -2.92
CA TYR A 94 7.09 2.06 -3.91
C TYR A 94 7.83 3.24 -3.29
N ALA A 95 8.75 3.82 -4.06
CA ALA A 95 9.43 5.06 -3.66
C ALA A 95 8.50 6.24 -3.92
N PRO A 96 8.31 7.14 -2.95
CA PRO A 96 7.52 8.33 -3.22
C PRO A 96 8.26 9.27 -4.19
N ASP A 97 7.57 9.73 -5.21
CA ASP A 97 8.08 10.70 -6.17
C ASP A 97 7.60 12.12 -5.87
N ARG A 98 6.86 12.26 -4.78
CA ARG A 98 6.29 13.52 -4.30
C ARG A 98 5.97 13.35 -2.82
N ASP A 99 5.41 14.38 -2.18
CA ASP A 99 4.94 14.24 -0.81
C ASP A 99 3.63 13.46 -0.81
N VAL A 100 3.72 12.18 -0.49
CA VAL A 100 2.55 11.29 -0.40
C VAL A 100 2.04 11.17 1.04
N TYR A 101 2.70 11.81 2.00
CA TYR A 101 2.38 11.66 3.42
C TYR A 101 1.49 12.77 3.95
N THR A 102 1.18 13.79 3.14
CA THR A 102 0.24 14.84 3.51
C THR A 102 -1.18 14.30 3.46
N ASP A 103 -1.99 14.64 4.46
CA ASP A 103 -3.40 14.25 4.56
C ASP A 103 -3.63 12.74 4.57
N THR A 104 -2.68 11.98 5.10
CA THR A 104 -2.90 10.56 5.32
C THR A 104 -4.06 10.35 6.29
N ARG A 105 -4.73 9.22 6.16
CA ARG A 105 -5.89 8.86 6.97
C ARG A 105 -5.62 7.54 7.68
N GLN A 106 -6.36 7.31 8.76
CA GLN A 106 -6.34 6.03 9.45
C GLN A 106 -7.60 5.26 9.09
N LYS A 107 -7.43 4.06 8.54
CA LYS A 107 -8.53 3.16 8.21
C LYS A 107 -8.25 1.81 8.84
N GLU A 108 -9.05 1.40 9.81
CA GLU A 108 -8.90 0.12 10.51
C GLU A 108 -7.51 -0.07 11.11
N GLY A 109 -6.88 1.01 11.60
CA GLY A 109 -5.53 0.95 12.16
C GLY A 109 -4.42 0.96 11.13
N ILE A 110 -4.75 1.21 9.86
CA ILE A 110 -3.79 1.24 8.77
C ILE A 110 -3.66 2.68 8.27
N THR A 111 -2.43 3.17 8.15
CA THR A 111 -2.19 4.50 7.60
C THR A 111 -2.24 4.44 6.07
N VAL A 112 -3.14 5.18 5.48
CA VAL A 112 -3.34 5.21 4.02
C VAL A 112 -3.10 6.61 3.47
N VAL A 113 -2.70 6.71 2.20
CA VAL A 113 -2.55 7.99 1.52
C VAL A 113 -3.90 8.71 1.46
N SER A 114 -3.87 10.02 1.20
CA SER A 114 -5.09 10.82 1.06
C SER A 114 -5.98 10.25 -0.06
N PRO A 115 -7.29 10.56 -0.06
CA PRO A 115 -8.17 10.13 -1.15
C PRO A 115 -7.66 10.58 -2.52
N ALA A 116 -7.16 11.80 -2.63
CA ALA A 116 -6.64 12.31 -3.90
C ALA A 116 -5.42 11.53 -4.38
N GLN A 117 -4.48 11.25 -3.46
CA GLN A 117 -3.28 10.48 -3.80
C GLN A 117 -3.66 9.04 -4.16
N SER A 118 -4.63 8.45 -3.44
CA SER A 118 -5.10 7.10 -3.72
C SER A 118 -5.66 7.01 -5.14
N LEU A 119 -6.46 7.99 -5.55
CA LEU A 119 -7.05 8.02 -6.88
C LEU A 119 -5.98 8.16 -7.97
N LEU A 120 -5.00 9.04 -7.74
CA LEU A 120 -3.89 9.21 -8.66
C LEU A 120 -3.10 7.91 -8.84
N ASP A 121 -2.82 7.24 -7.75
CA ASP A 121 -2.02 6.00 -7.77
C ASP A 121 -2.79 4.86 -8.45
N LEU A 122 -4.10 4.75 -8.18
CA LEU A 122 -4.93 3.73 -8.84
C LEU A 122 -4.92 3.92 -10.37
N ALA A 123 -4.98 5.16 -10.83
CA ALA A 123 -4.84 5.45 -12.25
C ALA A 123 -3.50 4.96 -12.79
N GLY A 124 -2.43 5.06 -11.98
CA GLY A 124 -1.10 4.58 -12.34
C GLY A 124 -0.97 3.06 -12.38
N PHE A 125 -1.90 2.32 -11.77
CA PHE A 125 -1.98 0.86 -11.92
C PHE A 125 -2.68 0.45 -13.20
N GLY A 126 -3.36 1.39 -13.86
CA GLY A 126 -3.92 1.17 -15.18
C GLY A 126 -5.20 0.36 -15.19
N TYR A 127 -5.35 -0.44 -16.24
CA TYR A 127 -6.61 -1.12 -16.53
C TYR A 127 -7.04 -2.08 -15.42
N SER A 128 -6.09 -2.75 -14.78
CA SER A 128 -6.42 -3.71 -13.72
C SER A 128 -7.06 -3.06 -12.50
N ALA A 129 -6.88 -1.77 -12.30
CA ALA A 129 -7.46 -1.03 -11.18
C ALA A 129 -8.69 -0.21 -11.58
N MET A 130 -9.21 -0.38 -12.80
CA MET A 130 -10.27 0.48 -13.32
C MET A 130 -11.54 0.45 -12.47
N ASP A 131 -11.98 -0.73 -12.06
CA ASP A 131 -13.22 -0.86 -11.28
C ASP A 131 -13.08 -0.18 -9.93
N LEU A 132 -11.95 -0.34 -9.28
CA LEU A 132 -11.69 0.30 -7.99
C LEU A 132 -11.56 1.82 -8.16
N THR A 133 -10.93 2.26 -9.24
CA THR A 133 -10.83 3.68 -9.57
C THR A 133 -12.22 4.30 -9.72
N LYS A 134 -13.11 3.63 -10.45
CA LYS A 134 -14.49 4.10 -10.62
C LYS A 134 -15.22 4.18 -9.30
N ALA A 135 -15.08 3.19 -8.43
CA ALA A 135 -15.70 3.20 -7.11
C ALA A 135 -15.21 4.40 -6.28
N MET A 136 -13.91 4.69 -6.32
CA MET A 136 -13.35 5.86 -5.64
C MET A 136 -13.94 7.16 -6.16
N VAL A 137 -14.06 7.29 -7.48
CA VAL A 137 -14.64 8.49 -8.10
C VAL A 137 -16.08 8.70 -7.63
N GLU A 138 -16.87 7.63 -7.62
CA GLU A 138 -18.29 7.71 -7.25
C GLU A 138 -18.50 8.13 -5.80
N MET A 139 -17.61 7.75 -4.89
CA MET A 139 -17.75 8.11 -3.47
C MET A 139 -16.81 9.23 -3.03
N TYR A 140 -16.12 9.87 -3.97
CA TYR A 140 -15.03 10.78 -3.64
C TYR A 140 -15.48 11.91 -2.71
N ASP A 141 -16.64 12.49 -2.96
CA ASP A 141 -17.13 13.62 -2.15
C ASP A 141 -17.44 13.23 -0.70
N ALA A 142 -17.58 11.95 -0.42
CA ALA A 142 -17.84 11.43 0.93
C ALA A 142 -16.55 11.05 1.69
N LEU A 143 -15.40 11.11 1.04
CA LEU A 143 -14.14 10.66 1.64
C LEU A 143 -13.40 11.73 2.43
#